data_b959a495c1004b66b65ac3a73a56eddc
#
_entry.id   b959a495c1004b66b65ac3a73a56eddc
#
_cell.length_a   1.000
_cell.length_b   1.000
_cell.length_c   1.000
_cell.angle_alpha   90.00
_cell.angle_beta   90.00
_cell.angle_gamma   90.00
#
_symmetry.space_group_name_H-M   'P 1'
#
loop_
_entity.id
_entity.type
_entity.pdbx_description
1 polymer ?
#
loop_
_entity_poly.entity_id
_entity_poly.type
_entity_poly.pdbx_seq_one_letter_code
_entity_poly.pdbx_strand_id
1 'polypeptide(L)'
;MPTVSETLRWLTGSRAYGISSSDSDTDLRSIIPPGIEDYLTLARPRDRVDQDGSDTVAFGLHHALDMIQTGGSNIIEIFADDAHILGSDELGDMILALKPFVLTTLPVNGLEGYAAGQAAIARRRPDQAGKRLMHAIRVTRLTRVYRETGRLIVDCRPQRGRYLAVRQGDLDLGWRWYAQERKRLDDAHTVLPDHDPDALAEAVRPILRMALDRALSDRPA
;
A
#
# COMPACT_ATOMS: atom_id res chain seq x y z
N MET A 1 -26.49 11.71 1.63
CA MET A 1 -26.04 10.56 0.82
C MET A 1 -25.80 9.41 1.76
N PRO A 2 -26.20 8.16 1.44
CA PRO A 2 -25.87 7.03 2.31
C PRO A 2 -24.33 6.95 2.41
N THR A 3 -23.83 6.89 3.62
CA THR A 3 -22.42 6.63 3.91
C THR A 3 -22.11 5.24 3.37
N VAL A 4 -21.26 5.14 2.38
CA VAL A 4 -20.79 3.85 1.86
C VAL A 4 -20.07 3.16 3.02
N SER A 5 -20.56 1.99 3.43
CA SER A 5 -19.92 1.18 4.48
C SER A 5 -18.52 0.78 4.00
N GLU A 6 -17.48 1.21 4.71
CA GLU A 6 -16.10 0.80 4.45
C GLU A 6 -15.83 -0.53 5.13
N THR A 7 -15.24 -1.46 4.38
CA THR A 7 -14.85 -2.77 4.91
C THR A 7 -13.54 -2.72 5.70
N LEU A 8 -12.59 -1.94 5.20
CA LEU A 8 -11.29 -1.74 5.82
C LEU A 8 -10.86 -0.29 5.60
N ARG A 9 -10.34 0.36 6.65
CA ARG A 9 -9.81 1.73 6.57
C ARG A 9 -8.47 1.83 7.26
N TRP A 10 -7.51 2.52 6.64
CA TRP A 10 -6.18 2.72 7.23
C TRP A 10 -5.58 4.07 6.89
N LEU A 11 -4.67 4.50 7.77
CA LEU A 11 -3.83 5.66 7.54
C LEU A 11 -2.61 5.26 6.71
N THR A 12 -2.25 6.08 5.74
CA THR A 12 -1.04 5.94 4.91
C THR A 12 -0.28 7.28 4.85
N GLY A 13 0.69 7.37 3.94
CA GLY A 13 1.41 8.62 3.71
C GLY A 13 2.34 9.04 4.84
N SER A 14 2.68 10.32 4.84
CA SER A 14 3.73 10.86 5.71
C SER A 14 3.42 10.72 7.20
N ARG A 15 2.15 10.77 7.60
CA ARG A 15 1.72 10.60 8.99
C ARG A 15 1.88 9.16 9.46
N ALA A 16 1.47 8.20 8.65
CA ALA A 16 1.65 6.78 8.96
C ALA A 16 3.13 6.40 9.07
N TYR A 17 3.97 7.00 8.23
CA TYR A 17 5.41 6.69 8.23
C TYR A 17 6.23 7.48 9.27
N GLY A 18 5.59 8.38 10.04
CA GLY A 18 6.26 9.20 11.05
C GLY A 18 7.19 10.28 10.49
N ILE A 19 7.00 10.68 9.23
CA ILE A 19 7.81 11.72 8.53
C ILE A 19 6.97 12.92 8.10
N SER A 20 5.82 13.14 8.76
CA SER A 20 4.97 14.30 8.53
C SER A 20 5.62 15.60 9.00
N SER A 21 5.28 16.71 8.33
CA SER A 21 5.49 18.09 8.79
C SER A 21 4.17 18.67 9.31
N SER A 22 4.20 19.92 9.82
CA SER A 22 2.99 20.65 10.24
C SER A 22 1.94 20.72 9.13
N ASP A 23 2.39 20.84 7.89
CA ASP A 23 1.55 21.07 6.71
C ASP A 23 1.24 19.77 5.94
N SER A 24 1.50 18.61 6.57
CA SER A 24 1.23 17.32 5.93
C SER A 24 -0.25 16.99 6.02
N ASP A 25 -0.82 16.63 4.87
CA ASP A 25 -2.18 16.11 4.76
C ASP A 25 -2.35 14.78 5.51
N THR A 26 -3.58 14.41 5.74
CA THR A 26 -3.93 13.10 6.28
C THR A 26 -4.37 12.21 5.12
N ASP A 27 -3.46 11.31 4.70
CA ASP A 27 -3.72 10.37 3.63
C ASP A 27 -4.48 9.15 4.19
N LEU A 28 -5.72 8.98 3.79
CA LEU A 28 -6.58 7.86 4.19
C LEU A 28 -6.85 6.95 3.00
N ARG A 29 -6.92 5.67 3.26
CA ARG A 29 -7.36 4.68 2.29
C ARG A 29 -8.38 3.75 2.89
N SER A 30 -9.28 3.25 2.04
CA SER A 30 -10.27 2.28 2.44
C SER A 30 -10.54 1.26 1.33
N ILE A 31 -11.14 0.14 1.73
CA ILE A 31 -11.74 -0.83 0.82
C ILE A 31 -13.25 -0.78 1.02
N ILE A 32 -13.98 -0.69 -0.07
CA ILE A 32 -15.44 -0.69 -0.08
C ILE A 32 -15.95 -2.00 -0.67
N PRO A 33 -16.98 -2.62 -0.06
CA PRO A 33 -17.58 -3.83 -0.60
C PRO A 33 -18.31 -3.51 -1.90
N PRO A 34 -18.43 -4.48 -2.83
CA PRO A 34 -19.22 -4.32 -4.06
C PRO A 34 -20.71 -4.34 -3.74
N GLY A 35 -21.48 -3.50 -4.43
CA GLY A 35 -22.92 -3.66 -4.51
C GLY A 35 -23.31 -4.72 -5.54
N ILE A 36 -24.60 -5.11 -5.57
CA ILE A 36 -25.08 -6.11 -6.54
C ILE A 36 -24.87 -5.66 -8.00
N GLU A 37 -24.99 -4.36 -8.27
CA GLU A 37 -24.76 -3.79 -9.61
C GLU A 37 -23.32 -3.98 -10.10
N ASP A 38 -22.36 -4.02 -9.20
CA ASP A 38 -20.95 -4.26 -9.53
C ASP A 38 -20.71 -5.68 -10.07
N TYR A 39 -21.57 -6.64 -9.70
CA TYR A 39 -21.56 -8.00 -10.24
C TYR A 39 -22.33 -8.15 -11.54
N LEU A 40 -23.33 -7.28 -11.79
CA LEU A 40 -24.21 -7.36 -12.96
C LEU A 40 -23.68 -6.55 -14.15
N THR A 41 -22.68 -5.70 -13.94
CA THR A 41 -22.09 -4.88 -14.98
C THR A 41 -20.68 -5.35 -15.34
N LEU A 42 -20.27 -5.13 -16.59
CA LEU A 42 -18.89 -5.35 -17.03
C LEU A 42 -17.96 -4.21 -16.59
N ALA A 43 -18.51 -3.14 -16.03
CA ALA A 43 -17.75 -2.02 -15.52
C ALA A 43 -17.16 -2.41 -14.16
N ARG A 44 -15.82 -2.35 -14.04
CA ARG A 44 -15.19 -2.46 -12.72
C ARG A 44 -15.57 -1.23 -11.89
N PRO A 45 -15.93 -1.41 -10.59
CA PRO A 45 -16.14 -0.29 -9.69
C PRO A 45 -14.92 0.63 -9.74
N ARG A 46 -15.16 1.92 -9.99
CA ARG A 46 -14.07 2.89 -10.00
C ARG A 46 -13.69 3.21 -8.57
N ASP A 47 -12.39 3.35 -8.33
CA ASP A 47 -11.92 3.91 -7.09
C ASP A 47 -12.57 5.29 -6.87
N ARG A 48 -13.04 5.53 -5.66
CA ARG A 48 -13.60 6.82 -5.27
C ARG A 48 -12.50 7.66 -4.66
N VAL A 49 -12.40 8.90 -5.10
CA VAL A 49 -11.54 9.91 -4.50
C VAL A 49 -12.47 10.95 -3.89
N ASP A 50 -12.49 11.07 -2.58
CA ASP A 50 -13.25 12.12 -1.91
C ASP A 50 -12.53 13.46 -2.08
N GLN A 51 -13.31 14.50 -2.45
CA GLN A 51 -12.80 15.84 -2.75
C GLN A 51 -13.00 16.83 -1.60
N ASP A 52 -13.36 16.35 -0.42
CA ASP A 52 -13.70 17.19 0.74
C ASP A 52 -12.49 17.71 1.56
N GLY A 53 -11.29 17.71 0.93
CA GLY A 53 -10.05 18.21 1.55
C GLY A 53 -9.26 17.16 2.33
N SER A 54 -9.74 15.93 2.44
CA SER A 54 -8.95 14.77 2.84
C SER A 54 -8.45 14.06 1.57
N ASP A 55 -7.17 13.64 1.56
CA ASP A 55 -6.62 12.84 0.45
C ASP A 55 -7.05 11.38 0.65
N THR A 56 -8.38 11.14 0.55
CA THR A 56 -8.99 9.83 0.78
C THR A 56 -9.16 9.10 -0.55
N VAL A 57 -8.64 7.87 -0.63
CA VAL A 57 -8.81 6.97 -1.78
C VAL A 57 -9.50 5.69 -1.31
N ALA A 58 -10.69 5.44 -1.83
CA ALA A 58 -11.42 4.20 -1.58
C ALA A 58 -11.29 3.25 -2.78
N PHE A 59 -10.78 2.05 -2.56
CA PHE A 59 -10.65 0.99 -3.55
C PHE A 59 -11.88 0.09 -3.52
N GLY A 60 -12.44 -0.24 -4.67
CA GLY A 60 -13.41 -1.33 -4.75
C GLY A 60 -12.75 -2.67 -4.39
N LEU A 61 -13.48 -3.57 -3.70
CA LEU A 61 -12.94 -4.84 -3.21
C LEU A 61 -12.21 -5.65 -4.30
N HIS A 62 -12.80 -5.78 -5.50
CA HIS A 62 -12.18 -6.53 -6.59
C HIS A 62 -10.83 -5.94 -7.02
N HIS A 63 -10.73 -4.60 -7.08
CA HIS A 63 -9.47 -3.93 -7.40
C HIS A 63 -8.44 -4.10 -6.27
N ALA A 64 -8.89 -4.00 -5.01
CA ALA A 64 -8.01 -4.24 -3.87
C ALA A 64 -7.44 -5.66 -3.87
N LEU A 65 -8.27 -6.67 -4.13
CA LEU A 65 -7.85 -8.07 -4.23
C LEU A 65 -6.92 -8.32 -5.44
N ASP A 66 -7.17 -7.68 -6.57
CA ASP A 66 -6.27 -7.72 -7.74
C ASP A 66 -4.88 -7.14 -7.40
N MET A 67 -4.85 -5.98 -6.71
CA MET A 67 -3.59 -5.41 -6.22
C MET A 67 -2.88 -6.33 -5.21
N ILE A 68 -3.61 -7.01 -4.33
CA ILE A 68 -3.06 -7.98 -3.37
C ILE A 68 -2.43 -9.16 -4.12
N GLN A 69 -3.15 -9.74 -5.09
CA GLN A 69 -2.67 -10.89 -5.88
C GLN A 69 -1.49 -10.56 -6.78
N THR A 70 -1.33 -9.30 -7.15
CA THR A 70 -0.20 -8.84 -7.98
C THR A 70 0.95 -8.21 -7.19
N GLY A 71 0.85 -8.18 -5.85
CA GLY A 71 1.88 -7.57 -4.99
C GLY A 71 1.97 -6.05 -5.13
N GLY A 72 0.84 -5.38 -5.38
CA GLY A 72 0.76 -3.95 -5.61
C GLY A 72 1.27 -3.11 -4.45
N SER A 73 2.22 -2.21 -4.69
CA SER A 73 2.86 -1.37 -3.67
C SER A 73 1.89 -0.46 -2.91
N ASN A 74 0.71 -0.17 -3.47
CA ASN A 74 -0.26 0.73 -2.87
C ASN A 74 -1.11 0.08 -1.77
N ILE A 75 -1.23 -1.26 -1.77
CA ILE A 75 -2.06 -2.00 -0.83
C ILE A 75 -1.24 -2.80 0.19
N ILE A 76 0.00 -3.17 -0.15
CA ILE A 76 0.82 -4.07 0.67
C ILE A 76 1.04 -3.56 2.10
N GLU A 77 0.97 -2.25 2.31
CA GLU A 77 1.20 -1.61 3.61
C GLU A 77 0.15 -1.99 4.68
N ILE A 78 -1.04 -2.47 4.28
CA ILE A 78 -2.04 -2.98 5.25
C ILE A 78 -1.54 -4.23 6.00
N PHE A 79 -0.58 -4.94 5.42
CA PHE A 79 0.03 -6.14 6.01
C PHE A 79 1.30 -5.84 6.80
N ALA A 80 1.71 -4.56 6.89
CA ALA A 80 2.89 -4.19 7.69
C ALA A 80 2.68 -4.52 9.17
N ASP A 81 3.77 -4.82 9.87
CA ASP A 81 3.72 -5.12 11.30
C ASP A 81 3.31 -3.89 12.14
N ASP A 82 3.54 -2.71 11.59
CA ASP A 82 3.20 -1.40 12.17
C ASP A 82 2.13 -0.67 11.34
N ALA A 83 1.26 -1.40 10.64
CA ALA A 83 0.16 -0.83 9.88
C ALA A 83 -0.81 -0.05 10.78
N HIS A 84 -1.24 1.12 10.31
CA HIS A 84 -2.20 1.96 11.03
C HIS A 84 -3.64 1.68 10.57
N ILE A 85 -4.21 0.54 10.98
CA ILE A 85 -5.60 0.19 10.71
C ILE A 85 -6.51 1.01 11.62
N LEU A 86 -7.46 1.73 11.03
CA LEU A 86 -8.39 2.62 11.72
C LEU A 86 -9.76 1.99 11.95
N GLY A 87 -10.12 1.01 11.13
CA GLY A 87 -11.36 0.26 11.24
C GLY A 87 -11.38 -0.93 10.29
N SER A 88 -12.04 -1.99 10.72
CA SER A 88 -12.22 -3.22 9.95
C SER A 88 -13.56 -3.83 10.32
N ASP A 89 -14.29 -4.36 9.36
CA ASP A 89 -15.40 -5.27 9.59
C ASP A 89 -14.94 -6.72 9.36
N GLU A 90 -15.85 -7.68 9.46
CA GLU A 90 -15.55 -9.10 9.25
C GLU A 90 -14.89 -9.39 7.89
N LEU A 91 -15.32 -8.71 6.82
CA LEU A 91 -14.74 -8.86 5.48
C LEU A 91 -13.33 -8.26 5.44
N GLY A 92 -13.11 -7.13 6.12
CA GLY A 92 -11.79 -6.51 6.29
C GLY A 92 -10.84 -7.39 7.08
N ASP A 93 -11.32 -8.04 8.14
CA ASP A 93 -10.53 -8.98 8.94
C ASP A 93 -10.10 -10.19 8.11
N MET A 94 -10.98 -10.71 7.23
CA MET A 94 -10.62 -11.76 6.30
C MET A 94 -9.55 -11.30 5.28
N ILE A 95 -9.61 -10.04 4.83
CA ILE A 95 -8.56 -9.48 3.96
C ILE A 95 -7.23 -9.41 4.72
N LEU A 96 -7.21 -8.92 5.95
CA LEU A 96 -6.00 -8.86 6.77
C LEU A 96 -5.43 -10.26 7.07
N ALA A 97 -6.28 -11.29 7.16
CA ALA A 97 -5.87 -12.67 7.33
C ALA A 97 -5.14 -13.26 6.11
N LEU A 98 -5.15 -12.59 4.95
CA LEU A 98 -4.33 -12.97 3.78
C LEU A 98 -2.82 -12.73 4.01
N LYS A 99 -2.42 -12.04 5.07
CA LYS A 99 -1.02 -11.69 5.37
C LYS A 99 -0.01 -12.83 5.11
N PRO A 100 -0.21 -14.08 5.58
CA PRO A 100 0.76 -15.17 5.35
C PRO A 100 0.93 -15.56 3.89
N PHE A 101 -0.11 -15.38 3.07
CA PHE A 101 -0.09 -15.70 1.64
C PHE A 101 0.50 -14.58 0.78
N VAL A 102 0.48 -13.35 1.30
CA VAL A 102 0.92 -12.12 0.61
C VAL A 102 2.35 -11.77 0.96
N LEU A 103 2.75 -11.91 2.24
CA LEU A 103 4.12 -11.60 2.68
C LEU A 103 5.12 -12.70 2.31
N THR A 104 5.33 -12.83 0.99
CA THR A 104 6.21 -13.77 0.31
C THR A 104 7.16 -13.00 -0.62
N THR A 105 7.77 -13.66 -1.60
CA THR A 105 8.54 -12.97 -2.67
C THR A 105 7.67 -12.10 -3.59
N LEU A 106 6.33 -12.28 -3.58
CA LEU A 106 5.40 -11.60 -4.46
C LEU A 106 5.54 -10.06 -4.51
N PRO A 107 5.51 -9.31 -3.38
CA PRO A 107 5.50 -7.84 -3.45
C PRO A 107 6.86 -7.22 -3.77
N VAL A 108 7.95 -8.00 -3.77
CA VAL A 108 9.32 -7.47 -3.93
C VAL A 108 9.46 -6.72 -5.25
N ASN A 109 9.07 -7.34 -6.37
CA ASN A 109 9.19 -6.71 -7.70
C ASN A 109 8.33 -5.45 -7.82
N GLY A 110 7.12 -5.45 -7.26
CA GLY A 110 6.23 -4.29 -7.23
C GLY A 110 6.83 -3.11 -6.45
N LEU A 111 7.40 -3.40 -5.28
CA LEU A 111 8.06 -2.40 -4.44
C LEU A 111 9.32 -1.84 -5.12
N GLU A 112 10.16 -2.70 -5.70
CA GLU A 112 11.37 -2.27 -6.42
C GLU A 112 11.02 -1.42 -7.64
N GLY A 113 10.03 -1.86 -8.44
CA GLY A 113 9.54 -1.11 -9.60
C GLY A 113 8.99 0.25 -9.22
N TYR A 114 8.21 0.33 -8.13
CA TYR A 114 7.71 1.60 -7.61
C TYR A 114 8.86 2.52 -7.18
N ALA A 115 9.83 2.02 -6.41
CA ALA A 115 10.97 2.82 -5.97
C ALA A 115 11.80 3.36 -7.15
N ALA A 116 12.08 2.51 -8.14
CA ALA A 116 12.79 2.91 -9.37
C ALA A 116 12.00 3.97 -10.16
N GLY A 117 10.68 3.80 -10.27
CA GLY A 117 9.79 4.79 -10.89
C GLY A 117 9.84 6.15 -10.19
N GLN A 118 9.79 6.17 -8.85
CA GLN A 118 9.92 7.42 -8.07
C GLN A 118 11.27 8.09 -8.29
N ALA A 119 12.38 7.34 -8.31
CA ALA A 119 13.71 7.87 -8.60
C ALA A 119 13.82 8.42 -10.02
N ALA A 120 13.20 7.75 -11.01
CA ALA A 120 13.17 8.23 -12.38
C ALA A 120 12.38 9.55 -12.52
N ILE A 121 11.25 9.69 -11.81
CA ILE A 121 10.48 10.93 -11.77
C ILE A 121 11.30 12.04 -11.10
N ALA A 122 11.99 11.75 -9.99
CA ALA A 122 12.84 12.72 -9.31
C ALA A 122 13.92 13.33 -10.23
N ARG A 123 14.48 12.54 -11.15
CA ARG A 123 15.44 13.02 -12.15
C ARG A 123 14.82 13.92 -13.22
N ARG A 124 13.56 13.66 -13.62
CA ARG A 124 12.88 14.37 -14.72
C ARG A 124 12.09 15.59 -14.26
N ARG A 125 11.73 15.65 -12.99
CA ARG A 125 10.85 16.67 -12.42
C ARG A 125 11.53 17.35 -11.23
N PRO A 126 12.38 18.36 -11.46
CA PRO A 126 13.11 19.06 -10.40
C PRO A 126 12.19 19.66 -9.32
N ASP A 127 11.00 20.13 -9.73
CA ASP A 127 9.94 20.66 -8.86
C ASP A 127 9.43 19.65 -7.82
N GLN A 128 9.56 18.36 -8.11
CA GLN A 128 9.10 17.26 -7.23
C GLN A 128 10.26 16.40 -6.71
N ALA A 129 11.49 16.72 -7.08
CA ALA A 129 12.65 15.84 -6.89
C ALA A 129 12.80 15.38 -5.43
N GLY A 130 12.74 16.31 -4.48
CA GLY A 130 12.89 15.97 -3.06
C GLY A 130 11.83 14.98 -2.56
N LYS A 131 10.54 15.26 -2.84
CA LYS A 131 9.44 14.36 -2.44
C LYS A 131 9.59 12.99 -3.09
N ARG A 132 9.85 12.93 -4.40
CA ARG A 132 9.96 11.67 -5.15
C ARG A 132 11.18 10.84 -4.72
N LEU A 133 12.31 11.49 -4.53
CA LEU A 133 13.53 10.82 -4.08
C LEU A 133 13.39 10.28 -2.65
N MET A 134 12.76 11.04 -1.75
CA MET A 134 12.42 10.56 -0.42
C MET A 134 11.56 9.28 -0.48
N HIS A 135 10.55 9.23 -1.35
CA HIS A 135 9.74 8.02 -1.53
C HIS A 135 10.56 6.85 -2.10
N ALA A 136 11.43 7.11 -3.08
CA ALA A 136 12.32 6.07 -3.63
C ALA A 136 13.19 5.45 -2.53
N ILE A 137 13.84 6.28 -1.69
CA ILE A 137 14.67 5.82 -0.59
C ILE A 137 13.85 4.99 0.41
N ARG A 138 12.69 5.51 0.81
CA ARG A 138 11.80 4.85 1.77
C ARG A 138 11.45 3.44 1.32
N VAL A 139 10.95 3.32 0.08
CA VAL A 139 10.51 2.03 -0.43
C VAL A 139 11.67 1.09 -0.70
N THR A 140 12.81 1.56 -1.23
CA THR A 140 14.02 0.74 -1.38
C THR A 140 14.48 0.15 -0.04
N ARG A 141 14.49 0.99 1.02
CA ARG A 141 14.87 0.54 2.37
C ARG A 141 13.83 -0.43 2.95
N LEU A 142 12.54 -0.15 2.79
CA LEU A 142 11.45 -1.05 3.20
C LEU A 142 11.61 -2.42 2.54
N THR A 143 11.81 -2.46 1.22
CA THR A 143 12.00 -3.71 0.46
C THR A 143 13.21 -4.49 0.95
N ARG A 144 14.35 -3.80 1.21
CA ARG A 144 15.53 -4.44 1.75
C ARG A 144 15.29 -5.08 3.12
N VAL A 145 14.74 -4.32 4.07
CA VAL A 145 14.43 -4.83 5.42
C VAL A 145 13.45 -5.99 5.33
N TYR A 146 12.44 -5.89 4.48
CA TYR A 146 11.49 -6.95 4.24
C TYR A 146 12.16 -8.23 3.72
N ARG A 147 13.04 -8.12 2.71
CA ARG A 147 13.81 -9.28 2.20
C ARG A 147 14.69 -9.93 3.25
N GLU A 148 15.40 -9.12 4.05
CA GLU A 148 16.36 -9.59 5.06
C GLU A 148 15.70 -10.21 6.29
N THR A 149 14.48 -9.76 6.66
CA THR A 149 13.87 -10.09 7.95
C THR A 149 12.50 -10.76 7.85
N GLY A 150 11.87 -10.78 6.69
CA GLY A 150 10.48 -11.21 6.50
C GLY A 150 9.46 -10.22 7.08
N ARG A 151 9.91 -9.08 7.64
CA ARG A 151 9.04 -8.10 8.31
C ARG A 151 8.83 -6.88 7.43
N LEU A 152 7.59 -6.55 7.16
CA LEU A 152 7.22 -5.32 6.47
C LEU A 152 6.99 -4.22 7.51
N ILE A 153 7.88 -3.22 7.56
CA ILE A 153 7.86 -2.14 8.54
C ILE A 153 7.86 -0.81 7.80
N VAL A 154 6.80 0.00 7.98
CA VAL A 154 6.64 1.29 7.29
C VAL A 154 7.17 2.47 8.11
N ASP A 155 7.46 2.30 9.39
CA ASP A 155 7.98 3.35 10.28
C ASP A 155 9.34 3.88 9.85
N CYS A 156 9.39 5.18 9.63
CA CYS A 156 10.59 5.92 9.23
C CYS A 156 11.11 6.86 10.33
N ARG A 157 10.50 6.89 11.52
CA ARG A 157 10.89 7.78 12.63
C ARG A 157 12.38 7.73 12.98
N PRO A 158 13.06 6.56 12.98
CA PRO A 158 14.49 6.50 13.30
C PRO A 158 15.38 7.33 12.36
N GLN A 159 14.95 7.60 11.12
CA GLN A 159 15.67 8.41 10.14
C GLN A 159 14.90 9.66 9.71
N ARG A 160 13.91 10.08 10.50
CA ARG A 160 12.99 11.19 10.17
C ARG A 160 13.72 12.44 9.68
N GLY A 161 14.77 12.88 10.39
CA GLY A 161 15.53 14.08 10.03
C GLY A 161 16.14 13.99 8.61
N ARG A 162 16.68 12.82 8.24
CA ARG A 162 17.27 12.60 6.91
C ARG A 162 16.19 12.60 5.82
N TYR A 163 15.04 11.96 6.06
CA TYR A 163 13.92 11.99 5.11
C TYR A 163 13.42 13.40 4.88
N LEU A 164 13.26 14.19 5.94
CA LEU A 164 12.81 15.58 5.84
C LEU A 164 13.83 16.45 5.10
N ALA A 165 15.14 16.30 5.35
CA ALA A 165 16.18 17.03 4.63
C ALA A 165 16.12 16.76 3.11
N VAL A 166 15.97 15.49 2.71
CA VAL A 166 15.79 15.13 1.28
C VAL A 166 14.51 15.74 0.72
N ARG A 167 13.39 15.66 1.44
CA ARG A 167 12.12 16.25 1.03
C ARG A 167 12.21 17.76 0.83
N GLN A 168 13.01 18.45 1.65
CA GLN A 168 13.25 19.89 1.61
C GLN A 168 14.27 20.31 0.56
N GLY A 169 14.89 19.37 -0.16
CA GLY A 169 15.74 19.65 -1.32
C GLY A 169 17.22 19.31 -1.16
N ASP A 170 17.64 18.64 -0.07
CA ASP A 170 19.01 18.10 0.00
C ASP A 170 19.14 16.87 -0.92
N LEU A 171 19.21 17.16 -2.23
CA LEU A 171 19.24 16.13 -3.26
C LEU A 171 20.56 15.36 -3.27
N ASP A 172 21.68 15.99 -2.88
CA ASP A 172 22.98 15.32 -2.81
C ASP A 172 22.97 14.24 -1.73
N LEU A 173 22.46 14.56 -0.54
CA LEU A 173 22.21 13.56 0.49
C LEU A 173 21.28 12.47 -0.03
N GLY A 174 20.21 12.87 -0.68
CA GLY A 174 19.17 11.96 -1.19
C GLY A 174 19.74 10.94 -2.18
N TRP A 175 20.46 11.39 -3.21
CA TRP A 175 21.03 10.49 -4.22
C TRP A 175 22.10 9.56 -3.68
N ARG A 176 22.98 10.05 -2.78
CA ARG A 176 23.95 9.19 -2.10
C ARG A 176 23.26 8.12 -1.26
N TRP A 177 22.24 8.50 -0.51
CA TRP A 177 21.50 7.56 0.32
C TRP A 177 20.71 6.54 -0.51
N TYR A 178 20.04 6.98 -1.59
CA TYR A 178 19.35 6.08 -2.52
C TYR A 178 20.30 5.05 -3.12
N ALA A 179 21.46 5.48 -3.61
CA ALA A 179 22.47 4.59 -4.17
C ALA A 179 22.99 3.57 -3.14
N GLN A 180 23.19 4.01 -1.89
CA GLN A 180 23.60 3.14 -0.80
C GLN A 180 22.54 2.09 -0.46
N GLU A 181 21.25 2.49 -0.36
CA GLU A 181 20.17 1.53 -0.07
C GLU A 181 19.92 0.57 -1.26
N ARG A 182 20.06 1.05 -2.51
CA ARG A 182 20.00 0.17 -3.69
C ARG A 182 21.09 -0.89 -3.65
N LYS A 183 22.34 -0.49 -3.43
CA LYS A 183 23.43 -1.46 -3.30
C LYS A 183 23.15 -2.49 -2.20
N ARG A 184 22.72 -2.03 -1.02
CA ARG A 184 22.36 -2.94 0.09
C ARG A 184 21.20 -3.88 -0.27
N LEU A 185 20.21 -3.40 -1.03
CA LEU A 185 19.11 -4.23 -1.50
C LEU A 185 19.60 -5.28 -2.51
N ASP A 186 20.49 -4.91 -3.42
CA ASP A 186 21.06 -5.83 -4.41
C ASP A 186 21.91 -6.92 -3.72
N ASP A 187 22.61 -6.57 -2.63
CA ASP A 187 23.43 -7.49 -1.81
C ASP A 187 22.57 -8.28 -0.80
N ALA A 188 21.29 -7.94 -0.59
CA ALA A 188 20.45 -8.52 0.45
C ALA A 188 20.09 -9.97 0.17
N HIS A 189 20.34 -10.82 1.15
CA HIS A 189 19.84 -12.20 1.12
C HIS A 189 18.37 -12.24 1.49
N THR A 190 17.56 -13.02 0.78
CA THR A 190 16.13 -13.13 1.10
C THR A 190 15.84 -14.29 2.04
N VAL A 191 15.03 -14.01 3.06
CA VAL A 191 14.44 -15.01 3.96
C VAL A 191 12.98 -15.28 3.66
N LEU A 192 12.44 -14.63 2.60
CA LEU A 192 11.03 -14.72 2.24
C LEU A 192 10.71 -16.09 1.66
N PRO A 193 9.54 -16.65 2.01
CA PRO A 193 9.03 -17.83 1.32
C PRO A 193 8.68 -17.49 -0.13
N ASP A 194 8.75 -18.50 -0.99
CA ASP A 194 8.27 -18.38 -2.36
C ASP A 194 6.77 -18.11 -2.39
N HIS A 195 6.34 -17.37 -3.40
CA HIS A 195 4.93 -17.10 -3.62
C HIS A 195 4.22 -18.33 -4.18
N ASP A 196 3.10 -18.68 -3.56
CA ASP A 196 2.16 -19.70 -4.02
C ASP A 196 0.87 -19.02 -4.49
N PRO A 197 0.67 -18.82 -5.81
CA PRO A 197 -0.51 -18.15 -6.34
C PRO A 197 -1.79 -18.97 -6.14
N ASP A 198 -1.72 -20.30 -6.13
CA ASP A 198 -2.89 -21.15 -5.94
C ASP A 198 -3.37 -21.08 -4.50
N ALA A 199 -2.47 -21.13 -3.53
CA ALA A 199 -2.80 -20.96 -2.11
C ALA A 199 -3.42 -19.58 -1.83
N LEU A 200 -2.90 -18.51 -2.43
CA LEU A 200 -3.49 -17.17 -2.31
C LEU A 200 -4.88 -17.12 -2.97
N ALA A 201 -5.05 -17.67 -4.15
CA ALA A 201 -6.35 -17.72 -4.84
C ALA A 201 -7.40 -18.48 -4.01
N GLU A 202 -7.03 -19.62 -3.41
CA GLU A 202 -7.94 -20.36 -2.50
C GLU A 202 -8.31 -19.53 -1.26
N ALA A 203 -7.35 -18.81 -0.67
CA ALA A 203 -7.60 -17.96 0.49
C ALA A 203 -8.51 -16.75 0.16
N VAL A 204 -8.52 -16.26 -1.07
CA VAL A 204 -9.38 -15.16 -1.53
C VAL A 204 -10.83 -15.59 -1.77
N ARG A 205 -11.10 -16.86 -2.11
CA ARG A 205 -12.47 -17.33 -2.44
C ARG A 205 -13.51 -17.10 -1.34
N PRO A 206 -13.25 -17.36 -0.05
CA PRO A 206 -14.22 -17.07 1.02
C PRO A 206 -14.58 -15.58 1.11
N ILE A 207 -13.60 -14.69 0.84
CA ILE A 207 -13.80 -13.23 0.84
C ILE A 207 -14.79 -12.84 -0.25
N LEU A 208 -14.58 -13.34 -1.48
CA LEU A 208 -15.48 -13.07 -2.61
C LEU A 208 -16.89 -13.63 -2.38
N ARG A 209 -17.01 -14.82 -1.75
CA ARG A 209 -18.29 -15.41 -1.39
C ARG A 209 -19.05 -14.55 -0.40
N MET A 210 -18.39 -14.15 0.71
CA MET A 210 -19.00 -13.28 1.71
C MET A 210 -19.44 -11.95 1.11
N ALA A 211 -18.62 -11.33 0.26
CA ALA A 211 -18.95 -10.09 -0.41
C ALA A 211 -20.19 -10.22 -1.32
N LEU A 212 -20.30 -11.32 -2.05
CA LEU A 212 -21.48 -11.63 -2.88
C LEU A 212 -22.73 -11.84 -2.03
N ASP A 213 -22.64 -12.62 -0.95
CA ASP A 213 -23.76 -12.91 -0.05
C ASP A 213 -24.29 -11.60 0.59
N ARG A 214 -23.41 -10.69 1.00
CA ARG A 214 -23.77 -9.35 1.48
C ARG A 214 -24.49 -8.54 0.39
N ALA A 215 -23.91 -8.48 -0.81
CA ALA A 215 -24.51 -7.74 -1.94
C ALA A 215 -25.90 -8.25 -2.34
N LEU A 216 -26.15 -9.56 -2.19
CA LEU A 216 -27.46 -10.17 -2.42
C LEU A 216 -28.46 -9.85 -1.31
N SER A 217 -27.99 -9.71 -0.07
CA SER A 217 -28.84 -9.42 1.09
C SER A 217 -29.25 -7.94 1.17
N ASP A 218 -28.41 -7.04 0.66
CA ASP A 218 -28.63 -5.59 0.67
C ASP A 218 -29.53 -5.09 -0.48
N ARG A 219 -30.24 -5.97 -1.19
CA ARG A 219 -31.16 -5.57 -2.26
C ARG A 219 -32.29 -4.72 -1.68
N PRO A 220 -32.52 -3.51 -2.20
CA PRO A 220 -33.75 -2.79 -1.92
C PRO A 220 -34.95 -3.63 -2.42
N ALA A 221 -35.97 -3.74 -1.57
CA ALA A 221 -37.23 -4.40 -1.88
C ALA A 221 -37.98 -3.71 -3.03
#